data_654d33c8cd5de9d467d43912f01e4bb8
#
_entry.id   654d33c8cd5de9d467d43912f01e4bb8
#
_cell.length_a   1.000
_cell.length_b   1.000
_cell.length_c   1.000
_cell.angle_alpha   90.00
_cell.angle_beta   90.00
_cell.angle_gamma   90.00
#
_symmetry.space_group_name_H-M   'P 1'
#
loop_
_entity.id
_entity.type
_entity.pdbx_description
1 polymer ?
#
loop_
_entity_poly.entity_id
_entity_poly.type
_entity_poly.pdbx_seq_one_letter_code
_entity_poly.pdbx_strand_id
1 'polypeptide(L)'
;MPSKRRRKNESQKMTASKSAAVETRDQAKKSSITPADPCTIVIFGASGDLARRKLLPALYGLAAQNCLARRFAIIGFARTPMTDDAFQQSAIESVKKFADAATLREKECKEFAKALAYVAGEYHHSDAFEKLKKRLEDLDKEHKLNGNRLYYLATPPEVYPGIIEQLDKAGLAKNPNGKSWTRVIIEKPYGRDLASARRLNQTVLKAFDESQVYRIDHYLGKDTVQNLMVLRFGNGIFEPLWNRNFVDHVQITAAETLGVEQRAAFYETAGATRDMIQSHVLQLTSLVAMEPPAAFDATAVRNEKIKVLQSIRPFTPESIKTDVVRGQYGPGSAPGDSSLLAGYPGEPGVAKHSPTETFVAARLQIDNWRWAGVPYYLRTGKRLPSRVTEIAIQFRRAPHLVFRGQDLSSNALVLNVQPDEGISISFHAKLPGQEMKLKTVTMDFSYQTAFGGGERSAYATLINDCMRGDATLFDRADGVEAAWALVDPILNYFHSHKPKFPNYAAGTWGPHEADDLLERDGRHWRNS
;
A
#
# COMPACT_ATOMS: atom_id res chain seq x y z
N MET A 1 44.56 -42.57 -2.32
CA MET A 1 43.14 -42.58 -1.89
C MET A 1 42.82 -41.33 -1.08
N PRO A 2 42.18 -40.30 -1.63
CA PRO A 2 41.62 -39.19 -0.88
C PRO A 2 40.16 -38.91 -1.25
N SER A 3 39.27 -39.88 -1.21
CA SER A 3 37.87 -39.65 -1.69
C SER A 3 36.76 -39.74 -0.64
N LYS A 4 37.03 -40.30 0.54
CA LYS A 4 35.97 -40.48 1.56
C LYS A 4 35.76 -39.29 2.51
N ARG A 5 36.78 -38.46 2.77
CA ARG A 5 36.66 -37.31 3.67
C ARG A 5 35.95 -36.08 3.04
N ARG A 6 36.08 -35.87 1.72
CA ARG A 6 35.43 -34.74 1.02
C ARG A 6 33.91 -34.93 0.90
N ARG A 7 33.45 -36.14 0.59
CA ARG A 7 31.99 -36.45 0.49
C ARG A 7 31.26 -36.37 1.84
N LYS A 8 31.95 -36.65 2.97
CA LYS A 8 31.35 -36.53 4.30
C LYS A 8 31.13 -35.06 4.72
N ASN A 9 32.04 -34.15 4.32
CA ASN A 9 31.91 -32.71 4.61
C ASN A 9 30.85 -32.01 3.73
N GLU A 10 30.64 -32.45 2.49
CA GLU A 10 29.59 -31.90 1.63
C GLU A 10 28.21 -32.39 2.06
N SER A 11 28.11 -33.66 2.48
CA SER A 11 26.86 -34.22 3.03
C SER A 11 26.47 -33.54 4.37
N GLN A 12 27.43 -33.21 5.24
CA GLN A 12 27.17 -32.50 6.49
C GLN A 12 26.81 -31.02 6.27
N LYS A 13 27.39 -30.34 5.27
CA LYS A 13 27.00 -28.97 4.91
C LYS A 13 25.62 -28.90 4.26
N MET A 14 25.25 -29.86 3.43
CA MET A 14 23.89 -29.96 2.86
C MET A 14 22.83 -30.31 3.91
N THR A 15 23.16 -31.16 4.91
CA THR A 15 22.24 -31.47 6.01
C THR A 15 22.08 -30.29 6.97
N ALA A 16 23.15 -29.56 7.29
CA ALA A 16 23.07 -28.37 8.14
C ALA A 16 22.29 -27.23 7.47
N SER A 17 22.47 -27.02 6.15
CA SER A 17 21.68 -26.04 5.38
C SER A 17 20.20 -26.41 5.28
N LYS A 18 19.88 -27.70 5.11
CA LYS A 18 18.48 -28.18 5.11
C LYS A 18 17.86 -28.13 6.50
N SER A 19 18.59 -28.39 7.58
CA SER A 19 18.13 -28.27 8.95
C SER A 19 17.80 -26.82 9.32
N ALA A 20 18.68 -25.87 9.01
CA ALA A 20 18.41 -24.45 9.25
C ALA A 20 17.21 -23.93 8.45
N ALA A 21 17.02 -24.39 7.20
CA ALA A 21 15.86 -24.03 6.39
C ALA A 21 14.55 -24.68 6.86
N VAL A 22 14.63 -25.84 7.51
CA VAL A 22 13.47 -26.54 8.11
C VAL A 22 13.11 -25.90 9.45
N GLU A 23 14.09 -25.52 10.28
CA GLU A 23 13.83 -24.82 11.54
C GLU A 23 13.23 -23.43 11.33
N THR A 24 13.66 -22.68 10.32
CA THR A 24 13.04 -21.40 9.95
C THR A 24 11.62 -21.57 9.40
N ARG A 25 11.33 -22.65 8.67
CA ARG A 25 9.97 -22.95 8.19
C ARG A 25 9.02 -23.37 9.33
N ASP A 26 9.47 -24.09 10.31
CA ASP A 26 8.65 -24.50 11.46
C ASP A 26 8.46 -23.36 12.46
N GLN A 27 9.42 -22.46 12.61
CA GLN A 27 9.26 -21.23 13.41
C GLN A 27 8.32 -20.22 12.74
N ALA A 28 8.35 -20.06 11.43
CA ALA A 28 7.40 -19.23 10.69
C ALA A 28 5.95 -19.76 10.80
N LYS A 29 5.76 -21.09 10.91
CA LYS A 29 4.44 -21.70 11.15
C LYS A 29 3.94 -21.54 12.58
N LYS A 30 4.80 -21.22 13.54
CA LYS A 30 4.48 -21.05 14.97
C LYS A 30 4.45 -19.60 15.44
N SER A 31 4.46 -18.59 14.55
CA SER A 31 4.16 -17.23 14.98
C SER A 31 2.71 -17.21 15.49
N SER A 32 2.53 -17.37 16.78
CA SER A 32 1.24 -17.29 17.46
C SER A 32 0.77 -15.83 17.38
N ILE A 33 0.03 -15.51 16.31
CA ILE A 33 -0.70 -14.26 16.25
C ILE A 33 -1.67 -14.28 17.41
N THR A 34 -1.52 -13.34 18.34
CA THR A 34 -2.49 -13.19 19.43
C THR A 34 -3.83 -12.80 18.81
N PRO A 35 -4.90 -13.58 19.00
CA PRO A 35 -6.21 -13.24 18.45
C PRO A 35 -6.66 -11.88 18.98
N ALA A 36 -7.39 -11.14 18.15
CA ALA A 36 -8.04 -9.90 18.57
C ALA A 36 -9.12 -10.16 19.64
N ASP A 37 -9.55 -9.08 20.32
CA ASP A 37 -10.68 -9.16 21.24
C ASP A 37 -11.98 -9.50 20.50
N PRO A 38 -12.94 -10.17 21.19
CA PRO A 38 -14.28 -10.35 20.65
C PRO A 38 -14.89 -9.01 20.20
N CYS A 39 -15.42 -8.96 18.99
CA CYS A 39 -15.99 -7.72 18.44
C CYS A 39 -17.03 -7.98 17.34
N THR A 40 -17.83 -6.96 17.04
CA THR A 40 -18.65 -6.91 15.82
C THR A 40 -17.98 -6.02 14.79
N ILE A 41 -17.84 -6.53 13.56
CA ILE A 41 -17.33 -5.79 12.41
C ILE A 41 -18.53 -5.38 11.56
N VAL A 42 -18.73 -4.10 11.32
CA VAL A 42 -19.79 -3.56 10.44
C VAL A 42 -19.17 -3.07 9.15
N ILE A 43 -19.54 -3.67 8.03
CA ILE A 43 -19.04 -3.27 6.70
C ILE A 43 -20.11 -2.42 6.02
N PHE A 44 -19.92 -1.11 5.98
CA PHE A 44 -20.74 -0.22 5.16
C PHE A 44 -20.34 -0.38 3.69
N GLY A 45 -21.33 -0.62 2.82
CA GLY A 45 -21.08 -0.96 1.42
C GLY A 45 -20.86 -2.46 1.18
N ALA A 46 -21.44 -3.31 2.03
CA ALA A 46 -21.23 -4.76 2.02
C ALA A 46 -21.65 -5.47 0.71
N SER A 47 -22.56 -4.89 -0.08
CA SER A 47 -22.93 -5.40 -1.41
C SER A 47 -21.96 -4.99 -2.53
N GLY A 48 -20.96 -4.14 -2.22
CA GLY A 48 -20.00 -3.59 -3.18
C GLY A 48 -18.85 -4.54 -3.56
N ASP A 49 -18.10 -4.16 -4.59
CA ASP A 49 -16.98 -4.94 -5.13
C ASP A 49 -15.83 -5.13 -4.13
N LEU A 50 -15.47 -4.07 -3.38
CA LEU A 50 -14.42 -4.12 -2.37
C LEU A 50 -14.75 -5.15 -1.27
N ALA A 51 -15.97 -5.12 -0.75
CA ALA A 51 -16.42 -6.08 0.27
C ALA A 51 -16.32 -7.51 -0.24
N ARG A 52 -16.83 -7.77 -1.46
CA ARG A 52 -16.84 -9.10 -2.07
C ARG A 52 -15.45 -9.61 -2.44
N ARG A 53 -14.61 -8.78 -3.07
CA ARG A 53 -13.32 -9.23 -3.62
C ARG A 53 -12.18 -9.18 -2.63
N LYS A 54 -12.26 -8.35 -1.59
CA LYS A 54 -11.15 -8.11 -0.67
C LYS A 54 -11.51 -8.34 0.80
N LEU A 55 -12.59 -7.71 1.33
CA LEU A 55 -12.81 -7.73 2.77
C LEU A 55 -13.32 -9.07 3.28
N LEU A 56 -14.35 -9.64 2.66
CA LEU A 56 -14.88 -10.95 3.08
C LEU A 56 -13.83 -12.07 2.94
N PRO A 57 -13.06 -12.17 1.83
CA PRO A 57 -11.95 -13.12 1.74
C PRO A 57 -10.85 -12.90 2.78
N ALA A 58 -10.50 -11.63 3.08
CA ALA A 58 -9.49 -11.30 4.10
C ALA A 58 -9.96 -11.70 5.51
N LEU A 59 -11.21 -11.41 5.86
CA LEU A 59 -11.80 -11.78 7.14
C LEU A 59 -11.91 -13.29 7.30
N TYR A 60 -12.30 -14.01 6.23
CA TYR A 60 -12.25 -15.48 6.23
C TYR A 60 -10.83 -16.01 6.46
N GLY A 61 -9.84 -15.45 5.75
CA GLY A 61 -8.43 -15.83 5.93
C GLY A 61 -7.95 -15.62 7.36
N LEU A 62 -8.34 -14.52 8.03
CA LEU A 62 -8.06 -14.27 9.45
C LEU A 62 -8.75 -15.30 10.35
N ALA A 63 -10.01 -15.67 10.06
CA ALA A 63 -10.74 -16.69 10.81
C ALA A 63 -10.07 -18.07 10.66
N ALA A 64 -9.74 -18.48 9.44
CA ALA A 64 -9.09 -19.75 9.14
C ALA A 64 -7.69 -19.88 9.78
N GLN A 65 -6.99 -18.77 9.99
CA GLN A 65 -5.68 -18.71 10.66
C GLN A 65 -5.79 -18.51 12.18
N ASN A 66 -7.00 -18.50 12.76
CA ASN A 66 -7.26 -18.19 14.18
C ASN A 66 -6.74 -16.82 14.64
N CYS A 67 -6.69 -15.82 13.72
CA CYS A 67 -6.32 -14.44 14.01
C CYS A 67 -7.51 -13.62 14.51
N LEU A 68 -8.74 -13.97 14.12
CA LEU A 68 -9.95 -13.42 14.73
C LEU A 68 -10.17 -14.01 16.12
N ALA A 69 -10.86 -13.26 16.97
CA ALA A 69 -11.37 -13.80 18.23
C ALA A 69 -12.22 -15.06 17.97
N ARG A 70 -12.27 -15.98 18.93
CA ARG A 70 -13.15 -17.15 18.83
C ARG A 70 -14.64 -16.77 18.70
N ARG A 71 -15.00 -15.58 19.18
CA ARG A 71 -16.33 -15.00 19.11
C ARG A 71 -16.25 -13.68 18.35
N PHE A 72 -16.89 -13.62 17.22
CA PHE A 72 -17.02 -12.42 16.41
C PHE A 72 -18.35 -12.45 15.66
N ALA A 73 -18.82 -11.29 15.21
CA ALA A 73 -19.91 -11.17 14.26
C ALA A 73 -19.53 -10.16 13.17
N ILE A 74 -20.09 -10.34 11.98
CA ILE A 74 -19.92 -9.41 10.88
C ILE A 74 -21.31 -8.97 10.40
N ILE A 75 -21.57 -7.66 10.39
CA ILE A 75 -22.78 -7.09 9.82
C ILE A 75 -22.45 -6.44 8.49
N GLY A 76 -23.07 -6.94 7.42
CA GLY A 76 -23.12 -6.20 6.16
C GLY A 76 -24.19 -5.11 6.24
N PHE A 77 -23.80 -3.86 5.96
CA PHE A 77 -24.75 -2.74 5.85
C PHE A 77 -24.69 -2.15 4.45
N ALA A 78 -25.81 -2.16 3.73
CA ALA A 78 -25.90 -1.49 2.42
C ALA A 78 -27.36 -1.17 2.04
N ARG A 79 -27.51 -0.37 0.99
CA ARG A 79 -28.83 0.05 0.46
C ARG A 79 -29.62 -1.09 -0.19
N THR A 80 -28.90 -2.05 -0.78
CA THR A 80 -29.54 -3.20 -1.44
C THR A 80 -30.28 -4.07 -0.43
N PRO A 81 -31.59 -4.31 -0.58
CA PRO A 81 -32.30 -5.23 0.29
C PRO A 81 -31.76 -6.65 0.17
N MET A 82 -31.47 -7.29 1.31
CA MET A 82 -30.93 -8.65 1.37
C MET A 82 -31.28 -9.27 2.73
N THR A 83 -31.49 -10.58 2.77
CA THR A 83 -31.63 -11.34 4.02
C THR A 83 -30.25 -11.78 4.54
N ASP A 84 -30.17 -12.20 5.80
CA ASP A 84 -28.96 -12.80 6.36
C ASP A 84 -28.49 -13.98 5.52
N ASP A 85 -29.39 -14.91 5.16
CA ASP A 85 -29.07 -16.09 4.34
C ASP A 85 -28.51 -15.71 2.96
N ALA A 86 -29.11 -14.73 2.29
CA ALA A 86 -28.63 -14.26 0.99
C ALA A 86 -27.23 -13.63 1.09
N PHE A 87 -26.97 -12.87 2.16
CA PHE A 87 -25.66 -12.30 2.42
C PHE A 87 -24.62 -13.38 2.75
N GLN A 88 -24.95 -14.36 3.56
CA GLN A 88 -24.11 -15.51 3.88
C GLN A 88 -23.73 -16.30 2.62
N GLN A 89 -24.71 -16.57 1.75
CA GLN A 89 -24.46 -17.28 0.50
C GLN A 89 -23.53 -16.47 -0.43
N SER A 90 -23.76 -15.16 -0.56
CA SER A 90 -22.89 -14.26 -1.33
C SER A 90 -21.46 -14.21 -0.76
N ALA A 91 -21.32 -14.26 0.56
CA ALA A 91 -20.00 -14.30 1.22
C ALA A 91 -19.28 -15.62 0.94
N ILE A 92 -19.96 -16.77 1.00
CA ILE A 92 -19.40 -18.07 0.63
C ILE A 92 -18.89 -18.06 -0.81
N GLU A 93 -19.66 -17.54 -1.75
CA GLU A 93 -19.25 -17.42 -3.15
C GLU A 93 -18.02 -16.51 -3.33
N SER A 94 -18.01 -15.39 -2.62
CA SER A 94 -16.88 -14.45 -2.61
C SER A 94 -15.61 -15.09 -2.06
N VAL A 95 -15.71 -15.80 -0.94
CA VAL A 95 -14.59 -16.52 -0.32
C VAL A 95 -14.08 -17.61 -1.25
N LYS A 96 -14.96 -18.44 -1.83
CA LYS A 96 -14.56 -19.49 -2.78
C LYS A 96 -13.83 -18.95 -4.01
N LYS A 97 -14.20 -17.75 -4.46
CA LYS A 97 -13.64 -17.14 -5.67
C LYS A 97 -12.35 -16.38 -5.43
N PHE A 98 -12.19 -15.75 -4.27
CA PHE A 98 -11.14 -14.75 -4.04
C PHE A 98 -10.24 -15.00 -2.82
N ALA A 99 -10.56 -15.98 -1.96
CA ALA A 99 -9.66 -16.35 -0.87
C ALA A 99 -8.47 -17.18 -1.40
N ASP A 100 -7.39 -17.20 -0.61
CA ASP A 100 -6.24 -18.04 -0.90
C ASP A 100 -6.65 -19.52 -0.88
N ALA A 101 -6.41 -20.20 -1.98
CA ALA A 101 -6.73 -21.62 -2.13
C ALA A 101 -6.09 -22.51 -1.05
N ALA A 102 -4.93 -22.12 -0.52
CA ALA A 102 -4.24 -22.85 0.55
C ALA A 102 -5.02 -22.82 1.88
N THR A 103 -5.81 -21.76 2.12
CA THR A 103 -6.61 -21.61 3.34
C THR A 103 -8.06 -22.07 3.19
N LEU A 104 -8.52 -22.30 1.96
CA LEU A 104 -9.93 -22.61 1.69
C LEU A 104 -10.31 -24.01 2.21
N ARG A 105 -11.27 -24.04 3.14
CA ARG A 105 -11.88 -25.27 3.69
C ARG A 105 -13.40 -25.09 3.71
N GLU A 106 -14.14 -25.99 3.08
CA GLU A 106 -15.59 -25.85 2.92
C GLU A 106 -16.35 -25.78 4.26
N LYS A 107 -15.95 -26.60 5.22
CA LYS A 107 -16.56 -26.61 6.55
C LYS A 107 -16.32 -25.28 7.27
N GLU A 108 -15.09 -24.78 7.25
CA GLU A 108 -14.71 -23.51 7.89
C GLU A 108 -15.39 -22.31 7.21
N CYS A 109 -15.56 -22.36 5.88
CA CYS A 109 -16.28 -21.34 5.14
C CYS A 109 -17.76 -21.28 5.54
N LYS A 110 -18.43 -22.41 5.73
CA LYS A 110 -19.80 -22.49 6.23
C LYS A 110 -19.92 -21.99 7.68
N GLU A 111 -18.96 -22.34 8.54
CA GLU A 111 -18.97 -21.83 9.93
C GLU A 111 -18.71 -20.33 9.99
N PHE A 112 -17.79 -19.80 9.18
CA PHE A 112 -17.56 -18.37 9.05
C PHE A 112 -18.84 -17.63 8.62
N ALA A 113 -19.55 -18.17 7.64
CA ALA A 113 -20.78 -17.55 7.13
C ALA A 113 -21.89 -17.42 8.19
N LYS A 114 -21.98 -18.34 9.16
CA LYS A 114 -22.96 -18.27 10.27
C LYS A 114 -22.77 -17.03 11.16
N ALA A 115 -21.57 -16.46 11.21
CA ALA A 115 -21.28 -15.23 11.96
C ALA A 115 -21.69 -13.95 11.21
N LEU A 116 -22.25 -14.06 9.99
CA LEU A 116 -22.61 -12.96 9.15
C LEU A 116 -24.10 -12.64 9.28
N ALA A 117 -24.42 -11.36 9.47
CA ALA A 117 -25.76 -10.80 9.47
C ALA A 117 -25.85 -9.61 8.49
N TYR A 118 -27.05 -9.18 8.15
CA TYR A 118 -27.21 -8.08 7.21
C TYR A 118 -28.26 -7.06 7.69
N VAL A 119 -27.97 -5.79 7.46
CA VAL A 119 -28.90 -4.69 7.70
C VAL A 119 -29.04 -3.88 6.42
N ALA A 120 -30.24 -3.89 5.83
CA ALA A 120 -30.57 -3.04 4.69
C ALA A 120 -30.94 -1.64 5.18
N GLY A 121 -30.32 -0.59 4.60
CA GLY A 121 -30.67 0.78 4.95
C GLY A 121 -29.90 1.85 4.17
N GLU A 122 -30.50 3.03 4.10
CA GLU A 122 -29.88 4.21 3.50
C GLU A 122 -28.87 4.86 4.46
N TYR A 123 -27.76 5.36 3.92
CA TYR A 123 -26.63 5.88 4.71
C TYR A 123 -26.93 7.22 5.42
N HIS A 124 -28.03 7.88 5.08
CA HIS A 124 -28.43 9.17 5.64
C HIS A 124 -29.67 9.11 6.53
N HIS A 125 -30.31 7.94 6.64
CA HIS A 125 -31.58 7.76 7.36
C HIS A 125 -31.33 7.20 8.77
N SER A 126 -31.84 7.90 9.78
CA SER A 126 -31.70 7.53 11.20
C SER A 126 -32.27 6.15 11.53
N ASP A 127 -33.43 5.80 10.96
CA ASP A 127 -34.11 4.50 11.23
C ASP A 127 -33.21 3.30 10.81
N ALA A 128 -32.35 3.47 9.79
CA ALA A 128 -31.41 2.42 9.40
C ALA A 128 -30.34 2.22 10.49
N PHE A 129 -29.91 3.30 11.14
CA PHE A 129 -28.92 3.23 12.22
C PHE A 129 -29.54 2.77 13.54
N GLU A 130 -30.82 3.04 13.80
CA GLU A 130 -31.54 2.42 14.92
C GLU A 130 -31.69 0.90 14.73
N LYS A 131 -32.00 0.44 13.50
CA LYS A 131 -31.98 -1.01 13.18
C LYS A 131 -30.60 -1.61 13.37
N LEU A 132 -29.54 -0.92 12.93
CA LEU A 132 -28.16 -1.35 13.13
C LEU A 132 -27.83 -1.45 14.63
N LYS A 133 -28.20 -0.45 15.42
CA LYS A 133 -27.98 -0.42 16.87
C LYS A 133 -28.64 -1.62 17.56
N LYS A 134 -29.90 -1.86 17.26
CA LYS A 134 -30.61 -3.03 17.79
C LYS A 134 -29.92 -4.34 17.40
N ARG A 135 -29.54 -4.49 16.13
CA ARG A 135 -28.86 -5.70 15.66
C ARG A 135 -27.51 -5.91 16.35
N LEU A 136 -26.75 -4.84 16.60
CA LEU A 136 -25.51 -4.87 17.35
C LEU A 136 -25.74 -5.34 18.79
N GLU A 137 -26.76 -4.81 19.49
CA GLU A 137 -27.11 -5.20 20.86
C GLU A 137 -27.56 -6.67 20.96
N ASP A 138 -28.31 -7.16 19.96
CA ASP A 138 -28.76 -8.54 19.90
C ASP A 138 -27.56 -9.50 19.73
N LEU A 139 -26.66 -9.23 18.78
CA LEU A 139 -25.45 -10.02 18.55
C LEU A 139 -24.47 -9.97 19.73
N ASP A 140 -24.39 -8.84 20.45
CA ASP A 140 -23.57 -8.76 21.67
C ASP A 140 -24.07 -9.71 22.75
N LYS A 141 -25.37 -9.81 22.94
CA LYS A 141 -25.98 -10.74 23.92
C LYS A 141 -25.78 -12.18 23.49
N GLU A 142 -26.04 -12.48 22.21
CA GLU A 142 -25.95 -13.81 21.64
C GLU A 142 -24.52 -14.37 21.69
N HIS A 143 -23.54 -13.57 21.23
CA HIS A 143 -22.15 -14.00 21.06
C HIS A 143 -21.21 -13.50 22.17
N LYS A 144 -21.67 -12.71 23.13
CA LYS A 144 -20.86 -12.11 24.22
C LYS A 144 -19.65 -11.33 23.68
N LEU A 145 -19.89 -10.34 22.84
CA LEU A 145 -18.88 -9.58 22.10
C LEU A 145 -18.36 -8.34 22.86
N ASN A 146 -18.79 -8.15 24.11
CA ASN A 146 -18.33 -7.09 25.03
C ASN A 146 -18.58 -5.66 24.54
N GLY A 147 -19.37 -5.44 23.49
CA GLY A 147 -19.66 -4.13 22.94
C GLY A 147 -18.54 -3.53 22.08
N ASN A 148 -17.50 -4.29 21.77
CA ASN A 148 -16.45 -3.82 20.85
C ASN A 148 -16.97 -3.71 19.40
N ARG A 149 -16.65 -2.58 18.74
CA ARG A 149 -17.16 -2.25 17.40
C ARG A 149 -16.04 -1.83 16.46
N LEU A 150 -15.99 -2.46 15.30
CA LEU A 150 -15.19 -2.01 14.17
C LEU A 150 -16.11 -1.62 13.01
N TYR A 151 -16.12 -0.36 12.64
CA TYR A 151 -16.82 0.13 11.46
C TYR A 151 -15.86 0.21 10.28
N TYR A 152 -16.21 -0.42 9.16
CA TYR A 152 -15.43 -0.35 7.93
C TYR A 152 -16.22 0.40 6.86
N LEU A 153 -15.72 1.58 6.43
CA LEU A 153 -16.37 2.39 5.39
C LEU A 153 -15.87 1.95 4.01
N ALA A 154 -16.52 0.92 3.42
CA ALA A 154 -16.24 0.39 2.08
C ALA A 154 -17.19 0.98 1.01
N THR A 155 -17.64 2.20 1.23
CA THR A 155 -18.56 2.95 0.36
C THR A 155 -17.80 3.99 -0.47
N PRO A 156 -18.43 4.62 -1.47
CA PRO A 156 -17.88 5.83 -2.09
C PRO A 156 -17.64 6.95 -1.07
N PRO A 157 -16.57 7.77 -1.24
CA PRO A 157 -16.18 8.79 -0.25
C PRO A 157 -17.24 9.87 0.04
N GLU A 158 -18.12 10.11 -0.93
CA GLU A 158 -19.18 11.13 -0.84
C GLU A 158 -20.16 10.85 0.29
N VAL A 159 -20.31 9.58 0.70
CA VAL A 159 -21.25 9.20 1.77
C VAL A 159 -20.59 9.06 3.15
N TYR A 160 -19.25 9.17 3.26
CA TYR A 160 -18.55 9.07 4.55
C TYR A 160 -19.10 10.05 5.60
N PRO A 161 -19.26 11.36 5.29
CA PRO A 161 -19.77 12.30 6.29
C PRO A 161 -21.14 11.88 6.83
N GLY A 162 -22.06 11.45 5.96
CA GLY A 162 -23.39 11.03 6.36
C GLY A 162 -23.38 9.80 7.27
N ILE A 163 -22.57 8.78 6.96
CA ILE A 163 -22.41 7.59 7.80
C ILE A 163 -21.88 7.98 9.19
N ILE A 164 -20.82 8.81 9.22
CA ILE A 164 -20.15 9.24 10.45
C ILE A 164 -21.12 10.03 11.34
N GLU A 165 -21.87 10.98 10.75
CA GLU A 165 -22.86 11.76 11.48
C GLU A 165 -24.00 10.90 12.04
N GLN A 166 -24.46 9.89 11.29
CA GLN A 166 -25.50 8.99 11.77
C GLN A 166 -24.98 8.05 12.87
N LEU A 167 -23.74 7.57 12.78
CA LEU A 167 -23.12 6.80 13.86
C LEU A 167 -23.03 7.63 15.16
N ASP A 168 -22.69 8.91 15.07
CA ASP A 168 -22.63 9.81 16.23
C ASP A 168 -24.02 10.06 16.82
N LYS A 169 -25.01 10.40 15.98
CA LYS A 169 -26.41 10.64 16.40
C LYS A 169 -27.04 9.41 17.06
N ALA A 170 -26.77 8.21 16.56
CA ALA A 170 -27.25 6.95 17.13
C ALA A 170 -26.52 6.54 18.43
N GLY A 171 -25.47 7.28 18.84
CA GLY A 171 -24.63 6.95 19.99
C GLY A 171 -23.74 5.72 19.77
N LEU A 172 -23.38 5.44 18.50
CA LEU A 172 -22.57 4.30 18.10
C LEU A 172 -21.08 4.64 17.90
N ALA A 173 -20.72 5.94 17.84
CA ALA A 173 -19.36 6.39 17.63
C ALA A 173 -18.50 6.33 18.90
N LYS A 174 -19.08 6.57 20.05
CA LYS A 174 -18.40 6.57 21.35
C LYS A 174 -19.03 5.55 22.28
N ASN A 175 -18.20 4.94 23.13
CA ASN A 175 -18.72 4.04 24.16
C ASN A 175 -18.72 4.74 25.51
N PRO A 176 -19.89 5.11 26.04
CA PRO A 176 -20.00 5.89 27.28
C PRO A 176 -19.51 5.14 28.51
N ASN A 177 -19.42 3.81 28.45
CA ASN A 177 -19.07 2.98 29.61
C ASN A 177 -17.55 2.70 29.74
N GLY A 178 -16.73 3.09 28.77
CA GLY A 178 -15.27 2.93 28.79
C GLY A 178 -14.75 1.49 28.85
N LYS A 179 -15.66 0.50 28.80
CA LYS A 179 -15.31 -0.94 28.92
C LYS A 179 -15.07 -1.65 27.59
N SER A 180 -15.45 -1.01 26.50
CA SER A 180 -15.30 -1.51 25.15
C SER A 180 -14.70 -0.45 24.26
N TRP A 181 -14.14 -0.89 23.14
CA TRP A 181 -13.58 0.01 22.14
C TRP A 181 -14.48 0.13 20.92
N THR A 182 -14.44 1.30 20.31
CA THR A 182 -15.06 1.57 19.00
C THR A 182 -13.99 2.13 18.08
N ARG A 183 -13.87 1.58 16.86
CA ARG A 183 -12.89 1.98 15.85
C ARG A 183 -13.52 2.08 14.49
N VAL A 184 -12.98 2.98 13.65
CA VAL A 184 -13.46 3.16 12.28
C VAL A 184 -12.31 3.09 11.29
N ILE A 185 -12.44 2.23 10.29
CA ILE A 185 -11.56 2.17 9.12
C ILE A 185 -12.19 2.99 7.99
N ILE A 186 -11.42 3.91 7.44
CA ILE A 186 -11.84 4.77 6.33
C ILE A 186 -10.93 4.52 5.13
N GLU A 187 -11.52 4.15 3.99
CA GLU A 187 -10.83 3.90 2.74
C GLU A 187 -10.40 5.17 2.02
N LYS A 188 -9.40 5.03 1.16
CA LYS A 188 -9.07 6.08 0.21
C LYS A 188 -10.12 6.18 -0.91
N PRO A 189 -10.25 7.36 -1.54
CA PRO A 189 -9.53 8.61 -1.25
C PRO A 189 -10.10 9.32 0.00
N TYR A 190 -9.19 9.87 0.81
CA TYR A 190 -9.53 10.69 1.96
C TYR A 190 -9.51 12.18 1.57
N GLY A 191 -10.64 12.65 1.07
CA GLY A 191 -10.72 13.93 0.37
C GLY A 191 -10.27 13.85 -1.11
N ARG A 192 -10.40 14.95 -1.83
CA ARG A 192 -9.94 15.13 -3.22
C ARG A 192 -8.98 16.30 -3.40
N ASP A 193 -8.80 17.08 -2.35
CA ASP A 193 -7.93 18.24 -2.17
C ASP A 193 -7.77 18.50 -0.67
N LEU A 194 -6.85 19.38 -0.29
CA LEU A 194 -6.60 19.73 1.11
C LEU A 194 -7.86 20.25 1.82
N ALA A 195 -8.65 21.08 1.14
CA ALA A 195 -9.85 21.66 1.73
C ALA A 195 -10.91 20.60 2.07
N SER A 196 -11.14 19.65 1.18
CA SER A 196 -12.10 18.55 1.42
C SER A 196 -11.56 17.55 2.43
N ALA A 197 -10.26 17.26 2.45
CA ALA A 197 -9.63 16.43 3.46
C ALA A 197 -9.78 17.02 4.86
N ARG A 198 -9.55 18.34 5.01
CA ARG A 198 -9.78 19.07 6.27
C ARG A 198 -11.24 19.01 6.73
N ARG A 199 -12.18 19.24 5.81
CA ARG A 199 -13.61 19.12 6.15
C ARG A 199 -13.97 17.71 6.61
N LEU A 200 -13.46 16.68 5.93
CA LEU A 200 -13.70 15.30 6.33
C LEU A 200 -13.05 15.00 7.70
N ASN A 201 -11.82 15.46 7.95
CA ASN A 201 -11.18 15.35 9.26
C ASN A 201 -12.02 16.00 10.36
N GLN A 202 -12.54 17.21 10.14
CA GLN A 202 -13.41 17.88 11.10
C GLN A 202 -14.68 17.07 11.40
N THR A 203 -15.33 16.50 10.37
CA THR A 203 -16.51 15.66 10.56
C THR A 203 -16.17 14.39 11.34
N VAL A 204 -15.08 13.72 11.00
CA VAL A 204 -14.62 12.50 11.67
C VAL A 204 -14.27 12.76 13.12
N LEU A 205 -13.46 13.80 13.38
CA LEU A 205 -12.97 14.11 14.73
C LEU A 205 -14.03 14.72 15.66
N LYS A 206 -15.16 15.17 15.12
CA LYS A 206 -16.33 15.52 15.91
C LYS A 206 -17.00 14.28 16.51
N ALA A 207 -17.07 13.19 15.76
CA ALA A 207 -17.72 11.94 16.15
C ALA A 207 -16.80 10.98 16.89
N PHE A 208 -15.54 10.86 16.45
CA PHE A 208 -14.53 9.92 16.94
C PHE A 208 -13.28 10.65 17.46
N ASP A 209 -12.59 10.09 18.43
CA ASP A 209 -11.24 10.53 18.79
C ASP A 209 -10.24 10.00 17.75
N GLU A 210 -9.11 10.70 17.51
CA GLU A 210 -8.11 10.26 16.51
C GLU A 210 -7.60 8.85 16.78
N SER A 211 -7.51 8.41 18.03
CA SER A 211 -7.11 7.06 18.42
C SER A 211 -8.09 5.96 17.97
N GLN A 212 -9.31 6.33 17.58
CA GLN A 212 -10.34 5.44 17.06
C GLN A 212 -10.34 5.35 15.52
N VAL A 213 -9.56 6.24 14.84
CA VAL A 213 -9.63 6.42 13.38
C VAL A 213 -8.44 5.79 12.69
N TYR A 214 -8.73 4.88 11.76
CA TYR A 214 -7.77 4.10 10.99
C TYR A 214 -7.94 4.41 9.51
N ARG A 215 -7.14 5.39 8.99
CA ARG A 215 -7.15 5.75 7.55
C ARG A 215 -6.24 4.80 6.82
N ILE A 216 -6.83 4.02 5.90
CA ILE A 216 -6.14 2.90 5.26
C ILE A 216 -5.38 3.33 4.01
N ASP A 217 -4.13 2.90 3.93
CA ASP A 217 -3.38 2.75 2.70
C ASP A 217 -2.92 1.29 2.59
N HIS A 218 -3.48 0.55 1.65
CA HIS A 218 -3.23 -0.88 1.52
C HIS A 218 -1.77 -1.24 1.18
N TYR A 219 -0.97 -0.29 0.67
CA TYR A 219 0.48 -0.49 0.48
C TYR A 219 1.20 -0.71 1.81
N LEU A 220 0.79 -0.01 2.88
CA LEU A 220 1.39 -0.16 4.21
C LEU A 220 1.11 -1.54 4.82
N GLY A 221 0.05 -2.21 4.40
CA GLY A 221 -0.26 -3.57 4.83
C GLY A 221 0.57 -4.67 4.15
N LYS A 222 1.43 -4.34 3.17
CA LYS A 222 2.30 -5.31 2.49
C LYS A 222 3.52 -5.64 3.35
N ASP A 223 3.86 -6.93 3.46
CA ASP A 223 5.02 -7.39 4.24
C ASP A 223 6.33 -6.75 3.75
N THR A 224 6.50 -6.58 2.45
CA THR A 224 7.67 -5.94 1.85
C THR A 224 7.81 -4.46 2.20
N VAL A 225 6.70 -3.73 2.33
CA VAL A 225 6.71 -2.33 2.76
C VAL A 225 7.06 -2.24 4.26
N GLN A 226 6.50 -3.11 5.09
CA GLN A 226 6.85 -3.18 6.50
C GLN A 226 8.30 -3.59 6.71
N ASN A 227 8.82 -4.48 5.87
CA ASN A 227 10.21 -4.91 5.93
C ASN A 227 11.22 -3.79 5.66
N LEU A 228 10.82 -2.70 5.02
CA LEU A 228 11.70 -1.52 4.87
C LEU A 228 12.14 -0.99 6.24
N MET A 229 11.23 -0.96 7.23
CA MET A 229 11.57 -0.56 8.60
C MET A 229 12.51 -1.57 9.27
N VAL A 230 12.26 -2.87 9.07
CA VAL A 230 13.13 -3.94 9.59
C VAL A 230 14.51 -3.90 8.94
N LEU A 231 14.56 -3.73 7.61
CA LEU A 231 15.82 -3.58 6.87
C LEU A 231 16.66 -2.44 7.43
N ARG A 232 16.07 -1.27 7.61
CA ARG A 232 16.77 -0.08 8.08
C ARG A 232 17.14 -0.17 9.55
N PHE A 233 16.18 -0.47 10.42
CA PHE A 233 16.33 -0.30 11.87
C PHE A 233 16.72 -1.59 12.60
N GLY A 234 16.52 -2.73 11.98
CA GLY A 234 16.94 -4.04 12.51
C GLY A 234 18.34 -4.49 12.07
N ASN A 235 18.99 -3.77 11.15
CA ASN A 235 20.28 -4.16 10.58
C ASN A 235 21.28 -3.00 10.66
N GLY A 236 22.30 -3.14 11.49
CA GLY A 236 23.29 -2.08 11.76
C GLY A 236 24.17 -1.66 10.57
N ILE A 237 24.11 -2.35 9.43
CA ILE A 237 24.90 -2.03 8.24
C ILE A 237 24.22 -1.04 7.30
N PHE A 238 22.87 -0.91 7.34
CA PHE A 238 22.15 -0.07 6.38
C PHE A 238 21.95 1.36 6.88
N GLU A 239 21.46 1.57 8.09
CA GLU A 239 21.11 2.89 8.59
C GLU A 239 22.27 3.91 8.58
N PRO A 240 23.54 3.55 8.89
CA PRO A 240 24.66 4.47 8.76
C PRO A 240 24.89 4.99 7.34
N LEU A 241 24.50 4.22 6.32
CA LEU A 241 24.62 4.59 4.90
C LEU A 241 23.39 5.33 4.38
N TRP A 242 22.31 5.43 5.17
CA TRP A 242 20.99 5.90 4.76
C TRP A 242 20.85 7.42 4.88
N ASN A 243 21.76 8.16 4.20
CA ASN A 243 21.80 9.62 4.27
C ASN A 243 22.53 10.23 3.07
N ARG A 244 22.49 11.56 2.97
CA ARG A 244 23.09 12.37 1.91
C ARG A 244 24.58 12.16 1.64
N ASN A 245 25.32 11.62 2.59
CA ASN A 245 26.76 11.39 2.40
C ASN A 245 27.02 10.18 1.50
N PHE A 246 26.13 9.20 1.51
CA PHE A 246 26.29 7.93 0.80
C PHE A 246 25.26 7.73 -0.32
N VAL A 247 24.05 8.26 -0.17
CA VAL A 247 22.99 8.14 -1.19
C VAL A 247 23.13 9.26 -2.21
N ASP A 248 23.11 8.90 -3.49
CA ASP A 248 23.11 9.83 -4.61
C ASP A 248 21.70 10.30 -4.94
N HIS A 249 20.75 9.37 -5.08
CA HIS A 249 19.34 9.64 -5.30
C HIS A 249 18.46 8.43 -4.93
N VAL A 250 17.17 8.68 -4.84
CA VAL A 250 16.15 7.64 -4.61
C VAL A 250 15.17 7.67 -5.78
N GLN A 251 14.78 6.48 -6.27
CA GLN A 251 13.71 6.33 -7.25
C GLN A 251 12.59 5.49 -6.65
N ILE A 252 11.33 5.92 -6.80
CA ILE A 252 10.15 5.18 -6.40
C ILE A 252 9.25 5.07 -7.63
N THR A 253 9.11 3.88 -8.16
CA THR A 253 8.26 3.58 -9.32
C THR A 253 7.07 2.74 -8.90
N ALA A 254 5.86 3.14 -9.32
CA ALA A 254 4.64 2.35 -9.21
C ALA A 254 3.98 2.26 -10.59
N ALA A 255 4.35 1.26 -11.37
CA ALA A 255 3.94 1.06 -12.75
C ALA A 255 2.84 0.00 -12.87
N GLU A 256 1.84 0.27 -13.71
CA GLU A 256 0.74 -0.64 -14.03
C GLU A 256 0.67 -0.90 -15.54
N THR A 257 0.51 -2.16 -15.92
CA THR A 257 0.31 -2.56 -17.34
C THR A 257 -1.15 -2.40 -17.79
N LEU A 258 -2.09 -2.38 -16.84
CA LEU A 258 -3.51 -2.23 -17.13
C LEU A 258 -3.87 -0.76 -17.41
N GLY A 259 -4.91 -0.55 -18.19
CA GLY A 259 -5.57 0.75 -18.37
C GLY A 259 -6.55 1.05 -17.24
N VAL A 260 -7.57 1.87 -17.52
CA VAL A 260 -8.61 2.20 -16.52
C VAL A 260 -9.76 1.20 -16.52
N GLU A 261 -9.95 0.48 -17.62
CA GLU A 261 -10.98 -0.55 -17.78
C GLU A 261 -12.37 -0.08 -17.28
N GLN A 262 -13.00 -0.80 -16.35
CA GLN A 262 -14.32 -0.46 -15.80
C GLN A 262 -14.29 0.68 -14.75
N ARG A 263 -13.12 1.24 -14.44
CA ARG A 263 -12.95 2.28 -13.42
C ARG A 263 -12.84 3.71 -14.00
N ALA A 264 -13.23 3.90 -15.27
CA ALA A 264 -13.11 5.18 -15.95
C ALA A 264 -13.75 6.33 -15.16
N ALA A 265 -14.99 6.18 -14.67
CA ALA A 265 -15.68 7.24 -13.92
C ALA A 265 -14.93 7.69 -12.65
N PHE A 266 -14.33 6.75 -11.93
CA PHE A 266 -13.46 7.08 -10.79
C PHE A 266 -12.19 7.77 -11.26
N TYR A 267 -11.55 7.23 -12.29
CA TYR A 267 -10.23 7.72 -12.73
C TYR A 267 -10.29 9.10 -13.39
N GLU A 268 -11.40 9.43 -14.06
CA GLU A 268 -11.67 10.78 -14.60
C GLU A 268 -11.62 11.87 -13.51
N THR A 269 -11.96 11.51 -12.29
CA THR A 269 -11.92 12.44 -11.15
C THR A 269 -10.63 12.39 -10.34
N ALA A 270 -9.96 11.25 -10.34
CA ALA A 270 -8.77 11.01 -9.53
C ALA A 270 -7.47 11.36 -10.29
N GLY A 271 -7.28 10.81 -11.49
CA GLY A 271 -6.00 10.84 -12.18
C GLY A 271 -4.89 10.09 -11.42
N ALA A 272 -3.72 10.01 -12.02
CA ALA A 272 -2.55 9.36 -11.42
C ALA A 272 -2.05 10.09 -10.16
N THR A 273 -2.19 11.41 -10.14
CA THR A 273 -1.70 12.26 -9.03
C THR A 273 -2.43 11.95 -7.73
N ARG A 274 -3.77 11.97 -7.75
CA ARG A 274 -4.58 11.69 -6.56
C ARG A 274 -4.60 10.21 -6.21
N ASP A 275 -4.67 9.32 -7.23
CA ASP A 275 -4.77 7.88 -6.98
C ASP A 275 -3.48 7.30 -6.42
N MET A 276 -2.32 7.75 -6.89
CA MET A 276 -1.05 7.13 -6.56
C MET A 276 -0.07 8.04 -5.80
N ILE A 277 0.17 9.27 -6.28
CA ILE A 277 1.19 10.14 -5.67
C ILE A 277 0.76 10.56 -4.27
N GLN A 278 -0.44 11.11 -4.12
CA GLN A 278 -0.94 11.68 -2.86
C GLN A 278 -0.99 10.65 -1.72
N SER A 279 -1.17 9.38 -2.03
CA SER A 279 -1.27 8.30 -1.06
C SER A 279 -0.02 7.40 -1.11
N HIS A 280 -0.08 6.32 -1.87
CA HIS A 280 0.90 5.23 -1.86
C HIS A 280 2.34 5.68 -2.03
N VAL A 281 2.62 6.54 -3.02
CA VAL A 281 4.00 6.94 -3.33
C VAL A 281 4.57 7.87 -2.26
N LEU A 282 3.78 8.82 -1.72
CA LEU A 282 4.21 9.65 -0.59
C LEU A 282 4.35 8.84 0.71
N GLN A 283 3.54 7.79 0.92
CA GLN A 283 3.71 6.88 2.04
C GLN A 283 5.03 6.10 1.94
N LEU A 284 5.34 5.54 0.77
CA LEU A 284 6.64 4.89 0.52
C LEU A 284 7.79 5.88 0.70
N THR A 285 7.67 7.09 0.18
CA THR A 285 8.66 8.17 0.34
C THR A 285 8.90 8.47 1.82
N SER A 286 7.84 8.59 2.62
CA SER A 286 7.95 8.89 4.05
C SER A 286 8.66 7.76 4.83
N LEU A 287 8.36 6.50 4.54
CA LEU A 287 9.04 5.34 5.15
C LEU A 287 10.52 5.25 4.77
N VAL A 288 10.86 5.57 3.52
CA VAL A 288 12.26 5.62 3.06
C VAL A 288 13.02 6.72 3.76
N ALA A 289 12.40 7.90 3.89
CA ALA A 289 13.10 9.12 4.30
C ALA A 289 13.05 9.43 5.80
N MET A 290 12.19 8.75 6.58
CA MET A 290 12.02 9.05 8.01
C MET A 290 13.27 8.76 8.84
N GLU A 291 13.41 9.45 9.98
CA GLU A 291 14.40 9.11 11.00
C GLU A 291 14.00 7.81 11.73
N PRO A 292 14.97 7.10 12.35
CA PRO A 292 14.64 5.99 13.22
C PRO A 292 13.69 6.45 14.33
N PRO A 293 12.51 5.82 14.48
CA PRO A 293 11.60 6.21 15.57
C PRO A 293 12.18 5.81 16.92
N ALA A 294 11.88 6.57 17.98
CA ALA A 294 12.36 6.30 19.33
C ALA A 294 11.83 4.96 19.91
N ALA A 295 10.68 4.49 19.40
CA ALA A 295 10.09 3.20 19.73
C ALA A 295 9.30 2.69 18.51
N PHE A 296 9.09 1.37 18.43
CA PHE A 296 8.23 0.80 17.39
C PHE A 296 6.77 0.81 17.86
N ASP A 297 6.19 2.00 17.89
CA ASP A 297 4.79 2.23 18.20
C ASP A 297 4.15 3.22 17.20
N ALA A 298 2.83 3.24 17.17
CA ALA A 298 2.07 4.03 16.22
C ALA A 298 2.36 5.53 16.27
N THR A 299 2.61 6.08 17.45
CA THR A 299 2.87 7.52 17.62
C THR A 299 4.25 7.89 17.12
N ALA A 300 5.28 7.15 17.53
CA ALA A 300 6.66 7.40 17.14
C ALA A 300 6.84 7.24 15.63
N VAL A 301 6.36 6.13 15.03
CA VAL A 301 6.47 5.90 13.58
C VAL A 301 5.74 6.96 12.77
N ARG A 302 4.48 7.29 13.12
CA ARG A 302 3.70 8.31 12.39
C ARG A 302 4.30 9.70 12.53
N ASN A 303 4.86 10.05 13.68
CA ASN A 303 5.54 11.34 13.87
C ASN A 303 6.74 11.48 12.92
N GLU A 304 7.57 10.44 12.77
CA GLU A 304 8.70 10.50 11.85
C GLU A 304 8.26 10.57 10.38
N LYS A 305 7.22 9.84 9.97
CA LYS A 305 6.63 9.97 8.63
C LYS A 305 6.16 11.40 8.33
N ILE A 306 5.45 12.02 9.27
CA ILE A 306 4.91 13.38 9.11
C ILE A 306 6.03 14.41 9.02
N LYS A 307 7.10 14.29 9.81
CA LYS A 307 8.28 15.16 9.70
C LYS A 307 8.86 15.14 8.29
N VAL A 308 8.90 13.97 7.65
CA VAL A 308 9.34 13.89 6.24
C VAL A 308 8.42 14.68 5.34
N LEU A 309 7.11 14.44 5.39
CA LEU A 309 6.15 15.15 4.53
C LEU A 309 6.25 16.67 4.71
N GLN A 310 6.42 17.15 5.95
CA GLN A 310 6.60 18.56 6.26
C GLN A 310 7.96 19.13 5.82
N SER A 311 8.97 18.27 5.63
CA SER A 311 10.30 18.64 5.16
C SER A 311 10.44 18.61 3.63
N ILE A 312 9.46 18.08 2.91
CA ILE A 312 9.45 18.13 1.44
C ILE A 312 9.22 19.57 1.03
N ARG A 313 10.11 20.08 0.15
CA ARG A 313 10.02 21.44 -0.38
C ARG A 313 8.70 21.62 -1.13
N PRO A 314 7.87 22.59 -0.76
CA PRO A 314 6.61 22.86 -1.44
C PRO A 314 6.84 23.20 -2.92
N PHE A 315 5.95 22.73 -3.78
CA PHE A 315 5.97 23.05 -5.19
C PHE A 315 5.46 24.47 -5.44
N THR A 316 6.19 25.20 -6.26
CA THR A 316 5.77 26.49 -6.82
C THR A 316 5.41 26.33 -8.31
N PRO A 317 4.69 27.27 -8.94
CA PRO A 317 4.42 27.20 -10.37
C PRO A 317 5.68 27.05 -11.23
N GLU A 318 6.81 27.63 -10.80
CA GLU A 318 8.11 27.55 -11.47
C GLU A 318 8.69 26.14 -11.33
N SER A 319 8.73 25.60 -10.11
CA SER A 319 9.27 24.25 -9.87
C SER A 319 8.40 23.16 -10.48
N ILE A 320 7.07 23.34 -10.58
CA ILE A 320 6.20 22.39 -11.27
C ILE A 320 6.57 22.24 -12.75
N LYS A 321 6.92 23.35 -13.43
CA LYS A 321 7.34 23.31 -14.84
C LYS A 321 8.59 22.47 -15.08
N THR A 322 9.48 22.43 -14.09
CA THR A 322 10.79 21.77 -14.22
C THR A 322 10.84 20.41 -13.53
N ASP A 323 10.07 20.21 -12.46
CA ASP A 323 10.19 19.08 -11.57
C ASP A 323 8.99 18.14 -11.60
N VAL A 324 7.95 18.45 -12.40
CA VAL A 324 6.76 17.60 -12.53
C VAL A 324 6.38 17.41 -13.99
N VAL A 325 6.25 16.15 -14.38
CA VAL A 325 5.79 15.75 -15.72
C VAL A 325 4.49 14.98 -15.59
N ARG A 326 3.48 15.36 -16.38
CA ARG A 326 2.22 14.62 -16.51
C ARG A 326 2.09 14.01 -17.90
N GLY A 327 1.48 12.84 -17.98
CA GLY A 327 1.25 12.13 -19.23
C GLY A 327 -0.12 11.51 -19.31
N GLN A 328 -0.54 11.22 -20.55
CA GLN A 328 -1.72 10.42 -20.84
C GLN A 328 -1.37 9.48 -22.00
N TYR A 329 -1.68 8.18 -21.83
CA TYR A 329 -1.36 7.21 -22.88
C TYR A 329 -2.26 7.36 -24.10
N GLY A 330 -1.61 7.36 -25.26
CA GLY A 330 -2.22 7.16 -26.57
C GLY A 330 -2.27 5.70 -26.98
N PRO A 331 -2.72 5.41 -28.21
CA PRO A 331 -2.64 4.06 -28.76
C PRO A 331 -1.19 3.54 -28.77
N GLY A 332 -1.04 2.22 -28.59
CA GLY A 332 0.27 1.57 -28.58
C GLY A 332 0.13 0.05 -28.59
N SER A 333 1.13 -0.67 -28.11
CA SER A 333 1.09 -2.13 -28.00
C SER A 333 1.73 -2.61 -26.70
N ALA A 334 1.27 -3.74 -26.18
CA ALA A 334 1.92 -4.38 -25.04
C ALA A 334 3.30 -4.91 -25.45
N PRO A 335 4.32 -4.88 -24.55
CA PRO A 335 5.61 -5.46 -24.83
C PRO A 335 5.50 -6.95 -25.18
N GLY A 336 6.08 -7.35 -26.31
CA GLY A 336 6.05 -8.75 -26.78
C GLY A 336 4.71 -9.20 -27.41
N ASP A 337 3.73 -8.30 -27.51
CA ASP A 337 2.45 -8.54 -28.16
C ASP A 337 2.19 -7.47 -29.21
N SER A 338 1.84 -7.86 -30.42
CA SER A 338 1.47 -6.95 -31.53
C SER A 338 0.03 -6.46 -31.46
N SER A 339 -0.75 -6.87 -30.45
CA SER A 339 -2.12 -6.38 -30.25
C SER A 339 -2.12 -4.88 -29.95
N LEU A 340 -2.96 -4.14 -30.68
CA LEU A 340 -3.14 -2.71 -30.49
C LEU A 340 -3.91 -2.44 -29.20
N LEU A 341 -3.33 -1.63 -28.33
CA LEU A 341 -3.96 -1.09 -27.13
C LEU A 341 -4.60 0.27 -27.45
N ALA A 342 -5.82 0.47 -27.01
CA ALA A 342 -6.49 1.77 -27.13
C ALA A 342 -5.78 2.81 -26.28
N GLY A 343 -5.76 4.05 -26.75
CA GLY A 343 -5.39 5.21 -25.93
C GLY A 343 -6.47 5.51 -24.89
N TYR A 344 -6.11 6.29 -23.84
CA TYR A 344 -7.01 6.63 -22.75
C TYR A 344 -8.37 7.20 -23.19
N PRO A 345 -8.45 8.16 -24.15
CA PRO A 345 -9.73 8.65 -24.65
C PRO A 345 -10.57 7.62 -25.43
N GLY A 346 -9.97 6.50 -25.79
CA GLY A 346 -10.65 5.38 -26.46
C GLY A 346 -11.14 4.30 -25.50
N GLU A 347 -10.84 4.39 -24.21
CA GLU A 347 -11.33 3.40 -23.23
C GLU A 347 -12.81 3.65 -22.87
N PRO A 348 -13.59 2.60 -22.59
CA PRO A 348 -15.00 2.73 -22.26
C PRO A 348 -15.24 3.65 -21.05
N GLY A 349 -16.14 4.61 -21.20
CA GLY A 349 -16.53 5.54 -20.13
C GLY A 349 -15.60 6.73 -19.93
N VAL A 350 -14.55 6.89 -20.74
CA VAL A 350 -13.64 8.04 -20.72
C VAL A 350 -14.16 9.13 -21.68
N ALA A 351 -14.03 10.39 -21.27
CA ALA A 351 -14.39 11.53 -22.10
C ALA A 351 -13.39 11.68 -23.28
N LYS A 352 -13.88 11.95 -24.50
CA LYS A 352 -13.05 12.06 -25.73
C LYS A 352 -11.90 13.07 -25.62
N HIS A 353 -12.07 14.12 -24.82
CA HIS A 353 -11.08 15.20 -24.61
C HIS A 353 -10.70 15.32 -23.15
N SER A 354 -10.63 14.18 -22.45
CA SER A 354 -10.26 14.15 -21.04
C SER A 354 -8.88 14.79 -20.82
N PRO A 355 -8.75 15.74 -19.88
CA PRO A 355 -7.47 16.30 -19.47
C PRO A 355 -6.80 15.48 -18.35
N THR A 356 -7.38 14.34 -17.98
CA THR A 356 -6.94 13.53 -16.84
C THR A 356 -5.61 12.84 -17.15
N GLU A 357 -4.65 13.02 -16.28
CA GLU A 357 -3.35 12.40 -16.39
C GLU A 357 -3.40 10.91 -15.97
N THR A 358 -2.79 10.06 -16.78
CA THR A 358 -2.60 8.62 -16.51
C THR A 358 -1.18 8.26 -16.14
N PHE A 359 -0.31 9.27 -16.12
CA PHE A 359 1.09 9.19 -15.76
C PHE A 359 1.51 10.48 -15.05
N VAL A 360 2.31 10.33 -14.01
CA VAL A 360 3.00 11.44 -13.35
C VAL A 360 4.41 11.00 -12.98
N ALA A 361 5.39 11.85 -13.29
CA ALA A 361 6.72 11.79 -12.71
C ALA A 361 7.02 13.09 -11.99
N ALA A 362 7.69 13.02 -10.84
CA ALA A 362 8.02 14.20 -10.04
C ALA A 362 9.41 14.04 -9.40
N ARG A 363 10.14 15.15 -9.30
CA ARG A 363 11.38 15.26 -8.55
C ARG A 363 11.11 16.01 -7.26
N LEU A 364 11.28 15.35 -6.11
CA LEU A 364 11.15 15.95 -4.79
C LEU A 364 12.50 16.33 -4.21
N GLN A 365 12.50 17.38 -3.38
CA GLN A 365 13.61 17.77 -2.51
C GLN A 365 13.13 17.68 -1.06
N ILE A 366 13.92 17.06 -0.19
CA ILE A 366 13.63 16.95 1.25
C ILE A 366 14.62 17.82 2.00
N ASP A 367 14.15 18.92 2.57
CA ASP A 367 14.96 19.94 3.23
C ASP A 367 15.17 19.61 4.71
N ASN A 368 15.96 18.55 4.96
CA ASN A 368 16.42 18.19 6.29
C ASN A 368 17.90 17.76 6.26
N TRP A 369 18.50 17.58 7.44
CA TRP A 369 19.93 17.24 7.56
C TRP A 369 20.28 15.91 6.90
N ARG A 370 19.37 14.93 6.89
CA ARG A 370 19.61 13.61 6.31
C ARG A 370 19.62 13.65 4.78
N TRP A 371 18.74 14.42 4.15
CA TRP A 371 18.43 14.32 2.73
C TRP A 371 18.72 15.56 1.89
N ALA A 372 19.09 16.71 2.51
CA ALA A 372 19.33 17.93 1.76
C ALA A 372 20.33 17.72 0.61
N GLY A 373 19.88 17.98 -0.64
CA GLY A 373 20.65 17.77 -1.86
C GLY A 373 20.58 16.36 -2.47
N VAL A 374 19.80 15.44 -1.90
CA VAL A 374 19.48 14.13 -2.49
C VAL A 374 18.11 14.21 -3.15
N PRO A 375 17.99 14.13 -4.48
CA PRO A 375 16.71 14.14 -5.15
C PRO A 375 15.99 12.79 -4.99
N TYR A 376 14.67 12.87 -4.85
CA TYR A 376 13.75 11.75 -4.89
C TYR A 376 12.95 11.82 -6.17
N TYR A 377 13.09 10.84 -7.04
CA TYR A 377 12.35 10.73 -8.29
C TYR A 377 11.19 9.77 -8.12
N LEU A 378 9.99 10.27 -8.29
CA LEU A 378 8.75 9.51 -8.18
C LEU A 378 8.16 9.30 -9.58
N ARG A 379 7.67 8.10 -9.86
CA ARG A 379 7.02 7.80 -11.13
C ARG A 379 5.87 6.82 -10.91
N THR A 380 4.72 7.16 -11.51
CA THR A 380 3.58 6.25 -11.59
C THR A 380 2.85 6.42 -12.91
N GLY A 381 2.26 5.35 -13.42
CA GLY A 381 1.46 5.42 -14.64
C GLY A 381 0.77 4.12 -15.00
N LYS A 382 -0.21 4.25 -15.90
CA LYS A 382 -0.96 3.14 -16.51
C LYS A 382 -0.45 2.85 -17.93
N ARG A 383 -0.72 1.62 -18.42
CA ARG A 383 -0.25 1.14 -19.72
C ARG A 383 1.27 1.27 -19.87
N LEU A 384 2.01 1.11 -18.77
CA LEU A 384 3.47 1.01 -18.78
C LEU A 384 3.91 -0.41 -19.18
N PRO A 385 5.19 -0.61 -19.57
CA PRO A 385 5.66 -1.89 -20.11
C PRO A 385 5.62 -3.04 -19.09
N SER A 386 5.84 -2.73 -17.82
CA SER A 386 5.87 -3.71 -16.73
C SER A 386 4.93 -3.31 -15.61
N ARG A 387 4.39 -4.31 -14.90
CA ARG A 387 3.73 -4.09 -13.62
C ARG A 387 4.79 -4.22 -12.52
N VAL A 388 5.21 -3.11 -11.94
CA VAL A 388 6.22 -3.09 -10.88
C VAL A 388 5.94 -1.98 -9.89
N THR A 389 6.13 -2.28 -8.60
CA THR A 389 6.35 -1.27 -7.58
C THR A 389 7.70 -1.55 -6.94
N GLU A 390 8.63 -0.60 -7.08
CA GLU A 390 9.97 -0.72 -6.54
C GLU A 390 10.44 0.59 -5.91
N ILE A 391 11.35 0.45 -4.95
CA ILE A 391 12.09 1.54 -4.33
C ILE A 391 13.57 1.25 -4.57
N ALA A 392 14.25 2.11 -5.33
CA ALA A 392 15.67 1.98 -5.61
C ALA A 392 16.46 3.09 -4.90
N ILE A 393 17.39 2.68 -4.05
CA ILE A 393 18.35 3.56 -3.37
C ILE A 393 19.66 3.46 -4.13
N GLN A 394 20.01 4.51 -4.85
CA GLN A 394 21.24 4.59 -5.61
C GLN A 394 22.32 5.22 -4.75
N PHE A 395 23.37 4.49 -4.49
CA PHE A 395 24.50 5.01 -3.71
C PHE A 395 25.43 5.86 -4.58
N ARG A 396 26.22 6.73 -3.94
CA ARG A 396 27.26 7.50 -4.60
C ARG A 396 28.35 6.57 -5.13
N ARG A 397 28.98 6.95 -6.21
CA ARG A 397 30.18 6.26 -6.71
C ARG A 397 31.30 6.34 -5.68
N ALA A 398 32.18 5.33 -5.67
CA ALA A 398 33.39 5.37 -4.88
C ALA A 398 34.17 6.67 -5.18
N PRO A 399 34.61 7.41 -4.15
CA PRO A 399 35.25 8.73 -4.34
C PRO A 399 36.58 8.63 -5.07
N HIS A 400 37.21 7.45 -5.05
CA HIS A 400 38.42 7.15 -5.77
C HIS A 400 38.32 5.77 -6.42
N LEU A 401 38.46 5.73 -7.75
CA LEU A 401 38.44 4.49 -8.52
C LEU A 401 39.85 3.91 -8.64
N VAL A 402 40.16 2.91 -7.81
CA VAL A 402 41.42 2.17 -7.85
C VAL A 402 41.56 1.37 -9.14
N PHE A 403 40.45 0.84 -9.66
CA PHE A 403 40.40 0.02 -10.87
C PHE A 403 40.19 0.91 -12.10
N ARG A 404 41.28 1.52 -12.59
CA ARG A 404 41.24 2.44 -13.74
C ARG A 404 40.85 1.71 -15.03
N GLY A 405 40.14 2.40 -15.92
CA GLY A 405 39.77 1.88 -17.24
C GLY A 405 38.60 0.90 -17.24
N GLN A 406 37.91 0.73 -16.10
CA GLN A 406 36.69 -0.06 -16.01
C GLN A 406 35.52 0.88 -15.69
N ASP A 407 34.42 0.74 -16.48
CA ASP A 407 33.19 1.48 -16.20
C ASP A 407 32.43 0.76 -15.09
N LEU A 408 32.53 1.29 -13.88
CA LEU A 408 31.87 0.75 -12.69
C LEU A 408 30.61 1.59 -12.39
N SER A 409 29.47 0.96 -12.50
CA SER A 409 28.20 1.55 -12.04
C SER A 409 28.21 1.78 -10.54
N SER A 410 27.39 2.68 -10.05
CA SER A 410 27.20 2.85 -8.61
C SER A 410 26.44 1.65 -8.01
N ASN A 411 26.69 1.31 -6.74
CA ASN A 411 25.92 0.30 -6.03
C ASN A 411 24.47 0.75 -5.87
N ALA A 412 23.54 -0.19 -5.88
CA ALA A 412 22.14 0.06 -5.65
C ALA A 412 21.53 -0.96 -4.69
N LEU A 413 20.62 -0.50 -3.85
CA LEU A 413 19.73 -1.34 -3.06
C LEU A 413 18.32 -1.14 -3.61
N VAL A 414 17.67 -2.23 -4.02
CA VAL A 414 16.32 -2.20 -4.60
C VAL A 414 15.39 -3.04 -3.75
N LEU A 415 14.27 -2.45 -3.32
CA LEU A 415 13.18 -3.14 -2.66
C LEU A 415 12.07 -3.34 -3.69
N ASN A 416 11.82 -4.57 -4.05
CA ASN A 416 10.70 -4.97 -4.92
C ASN A 416 9.47 -5.20 -4.06
N VAL A 417 8.49 -4.28 -4.15
CA VAL A 417 7.24 -4.34 -3.38
C VAL A 417 6.22 -5.25 -4.05
N GLN A 418 6.21 -5.30 -5.38
CA GLN A 418 5.39 -6.20 -6.21
C GLN A 418 5.87 -6.18 -7.67
N PRO A 419 5.66 -7.28 -8.46
CA PRO A 419 5.01 -8.54 -8.05
C PRO A 419 5.97 -9.49 -7.31
N ASP A 420 7.28 -9.42 -7.61
CA ASP A 420 8.29 -10.33 -7.08
C ASP A 420 8.90 -9.74 -5.81
N GLU A 421 8.23 -9.99 -4.68
CA GLU A 421 8.59 -9.43 -3.39
C GLU A 421 10.00 -9.82 -2.95
N GLY A 422 10.86 -8.81 -2.71
CA GLY A 422 12.25 -9.08 -2.37
C GLY A 422 13.13 -7.85 -2.22
N ILE A 423 14.42 -8.10 -2.00
CA ILE A 423 15.46 -7.09 -1.88
C ILE A 423 16.65 -7.53 -2.73
N SER A 424 17.18 -6.61 -3.53
CA SER A 424 18.34 -6.83 -4.36
C SER A 424 19.44 -5.81 -4.04
N ILE A 425 20.67 -6.26 -3.91
CA ILE A 425 21.84 -5.38 -3.74
C ILE A 425 22.80 -5.64 -4.90
N SER A 426 23.11 -4.60 -5.68
CA SER A 426 24.10 -4.67 -6.74
C SER A 426 25.47 -4.18 -6.24
N PHE A 427 26.52 -4.93 -6.57
CA PHE A 427 27.91 -4.61 -6.23
C PHE A 427 28.87 -5.19 -7.27
N HIS A 428 30.18 -4.84 -7.16
CA HIS A 428 31.17 -5.31 -8.10
C HIS A 428 31.90 -6.53 -7.55
N ALA A 429 32.12 -7.52 -8.40
CA ALA A 429 32.91 -8.69 -8.13
C ALA A 429 33.97 -8.88 -9.21
N LYS A 430 35.16 -9.42 -8.81
CA LYS A 430 36.19 -9.82 -9.77
C LYS A 430 35.67 -11.03 -10.58
N LEU A 431 35.76 -10.94 -11.89
CA LEU A 431 35.57 -12.11 -12.75
C LEU A 431 36.59 -13.19 -12.47
N PRO A 432 36.21 -14.49 -12.46
CA PRO A 432 37.19 -15.57 -12.39
C PRO A 432 38.20 -15.47 -13.55
N GLY A 433 39.48 -15.71 -13.25
CA GLY A 433 40.56 -15.63 -14.24
C GLY A 433 41.78 -14.87 -13.69
N GLN A 434 42.84 -14.74 -14.51
CA GLN A 434 44.10 -14.11 -14.12
C GLN A 434 44.00 -12.57 -14.11
N GLU A 435 43.19 -11.99 -15.01
CA GLU A 435 43.06 -10.55 -15.14
C GLU A 435 42.13 -9.96 -14.06
N MET A 436 42.45 -8.73 -13.63
CA MET A 436 41.61 -7.96 -12.69
C MET A 436 40.45 -7.29 -13.45
N LYS A 437 39.51 -8.10 -13.96
CA LYS A 437 38.27 -7.62 -14.59
C LYS A 437 37.12 -7.68 -13.59
N LEU A 438 36.36 -6.58 -13.49
CA LEU A 438 35.22 -6.47 -12.60
C LEU A 438 33.90 -6.57 -13.40
N LYS A 439 32.90 -7.10 -12.74
CA LYS A 439 31.52 -7.15 -13.25
C LYS A 439 30.56 -6.80 -12.12
N THR A 440 29.50 -6.05 -12.44
CA THR A 440 28.37 -5.86 -11.53
C THR A 440 27.64 -7.19 -11.36
N VAL A 441 27.40 -7.58 -10.13
CA VAL A 441 26.65 -8.76 -9.71
C VAL A 441 25.55 -8.34 -8.75
N THR A 442 24.52 -9.17 -8.60
CA THR A 442 23.39 -8.92 -7.71
C THR A 442 23.31 -10.01 -6.65
N MET A 443 23.02 -9.60 -5.42
CA MET A 443 22.63 -10.48 -4.32
C MET A 443 21.17 -10.27 -4.07
N ASP A 444 20.37 -11.33 -4.22
CA ASP A 444 18.92 -11.27 -4.16
C ASP A 444 18.38 -12.03 -2.95
N PHE A 445 17.48 -11.39 -2.22
CA PHE A 445 16.62 -11.99 -1.24
C PHE A 445 15.18 -12.02 -1.79
N SER A 446 14.55 -13.18 -1.80
CA SER A 446 13.15 -13.37 -2.20
C SER A 446 12.32 -13.89 -1.02
N TYR A 447 11.19 -13.22 -0.75
CA TYR A 447 10.23 -13.66 0.27
C TYR A 447 9.70 -15.05 -0.02
N GLN A 448 9.36 -15.33 -1.28
CA GLN A 448 8.87 -16.63 -1.70
C GLN A 448 9.87 -17.76 -1.39
N THR A 449 11.15 -17.52 -1.67
CA THR A 449 12.20 -18.52 -1.44
C THR A 449 12.51 -18.69 0.04
N ALA A 450 12.55 -17.60 0.81
CA ALA A 450 12.95 -17.61 2.22
C ALA A 450 11.83 -18.14 3.13
N PHE A 451 10.57 -17.74 2.91
CA PHE A 451 9.47 -18.00 3.83
C PHE A 451 8.38 -18.93 3.26
N GLY A 452 8.49 -19.31 1.98
CA GLY A 452 7.46 -20.08 1.28
C GLY A 452 6.31 -19.18 0.83
N GLY A 453 5.73 -19.47 -0.34
CA GLY A 453 4.70 -18.64 -0.94
C GLY A 453 3.40 -18.59 -0.14
N GLY A 454 2.78 -17.45 -0.18
CA GLY A 454 1.48 -17.08 0.37
C GLY A 454 1.47 -15.58 0.59
N GLU A 455 1.08 -14.81 -0.43
CA GLU A 455 0.89 -13.36 -0.29
C GLU A 455 -0.19 -13.13 0.77
N ARG A 456 0.20 -12.65 1.96
CA ARG A 456 -0.77 -12.25 2.96
C ARG A 456 -1.54 -11.06 2.41
N SER A 457 -2.86 -11.14 2.49
CA SER A 457 -3.69 -10.01 2.09
C SER A 457 -3.36 -8.79 2.95
N ALA A 458 -2.90 -7.71 2.32
CA ALA A 458 -2.66 -6.43 3.00
C ALA A 458 -3.90 -5.96 3.80
N TYR A 459 -5.09 -6.24 3.29
CA TYR A 459 -6.35 -5.98 4.01
C TYR A 459 -6.50 -6.83 5.28
N ALA A 460 -6.08 -8.09 5.25
CA ALA A 460 -6.11 -8.94 6.44
C ALA A 460 -5.19 -8.38 7.54
N THR A 461 -3.97 -7.99 7.19
CA THR A 461 -3.03 -7.35 8.12
C THR A 461 -3.64 -6.09 8.73
N LEU A 462 -4.12 -5.15 7.92
CA LEU A 462 -4.66 -3.88 8.39
C LEU A 462 -5.94 -4.05 9.23
N ILE A 463 -6.86 -4.93 8.85
CA ILE A 463 -8.05 -5.22 9.66
C ILE A 463 -7.65 -5.81 11.02
N ASN A 464 -6.70 -6.75 11.04
CA ASN A 464 -6.21 -7.36 12.28
C ASN A 464 -5.54 -6.33 13.19
N ASP A 465 -4.70 -5.45 12.64
CA ASP A 465 -4.03 -4.39 13.41
C ASP A 465 -5.06 -3.42 13.99
N CYS A 466 -6.05 -3.02 13.20
CA CYS A 466 -7.14 -2.18 13.70
C CYS A 466 -7.91 -2.87 14.85
N MET A 467 -8.25 -4.16 14.73
CA MET A 467 -8.90 -4.91 15.81
C MET A 467 -8.06 -5.00 17.09
N ARG A 468 -6.74 -5.00 16.95
CA ARG A 468 -5.79 -5.02 18.08
C ARG A 468 -5.48 -3.63 18.64
N GLY A 469 -5.89 -2.57 17.95
CA GLY A 469 -5.60 -1.19 18.33
C GLY A 469 -4.23 -0.69 17.89
N ASP A 470 -3.57 -1.40 17.02
CA ASP A 470 -2.29 -0.98 16.44
C ASP A 470 -2.54 -0.07 15.23
N ALA A 471 -2.20 1.19 15.36
CA ALA A 471 -2.34 2.18 14.31
C ALA A 471 -1.03 2.52 13.58
N THR A 472 0.01 1.70 13.73
CA THR A 472 1.35 1.93 13.16
C THR A 472 1.32 2.05 11.63
N LEU A 473 0.50 1.23 10.96
CA LEU A 473 0.37 1.17 9.51
C LEU A 473 -0.76 2.06 8.95
N PHE A 474 -1.30 2.98 9.76
CA PHE A 474 -2.41 3.85 9.34
C PHE A 474 -2.02 5.32 9.36
N ASP A 475 -2.67 6.08 8.50
CA ASP A 475 -2.43 7.51 8.44
C ASP A 475 -3.18 8.27 9.53
N ARG A 476 -2.52 9.33 10.01
CA ARG A 476 -3.10 10.29 10.95
C ARG A 476 -3.62 11.52 10.19
N ALA A 477 -4.58 12.22 10.77
CA ALA A 477 -5.23 13.38 10.15
C ALA A 477 -4.23 14.42 9.60
N ASP A 478 -3.22 14.77 10.39
CA ASP A 478 -2.18 15.73 10.01
C ASP A 478 -1.26 15.21 8.89
N GLY A 479 -1.00 13.89 8.83
CA GLY A 479 -0.25 13.26 7.75
C GLY A 479 -0.98 13.34 6.41
N VAL A 480 -2.28 13.04 6.42
CA VAL A 480 -3.14 13.18 5.22
C VAL A 480 -3.17 14.64 4.74
N GLU A 481 -3.32 15.61 5.66
CA GLU A 481 -3.33 17.02 5.32
C GLU A 481 -1.96 17.48 4.77
N ALA A 482 -0.85 17.02 5.35
CA ALA A 482 0.49 17.31 4.87
C ALA A 482 0.70 16.77 3.44
N ALA A 483 0.25 15.54 3.17
CA ALA A 483 0.33 14.95 1.83
C ALA A 483 -0.50 15.74 0.80
N TRP A 484 -1.72 16.17 1.14
CA TRP A 484 -2.53 17.02 0.28
C TRP A 484 -1.90 18.41 0.06
N ALA A 485 -1.32 19.01 1.09
CA ALA A 485 -0.65 20.30 0.96
C ALA A 485 0.51 20.29 -0.06
N LEU A 486 1.17 19.13 -0.22
CA LEU A 486 2.22 18.94 -1.24
C LEU A 486 1.64 18.76 -2.64
N VAL A 487 0.49 18.14 -2.79
CA VAL A 487 -0.08 17.74 -4.08
C VAL A 487 -1.01 18.81 -4.66
N ASP A 488 -1.73 19.55 -3.83
CA ASP A 488 -2.67 20.59 -4.27
C ASP A 488 -2.05 21.64 -5.22
N PRO A 489 -0.83 22.17 -5.01
CA PRO A 489 -0.21 23.07 -5.95
C PRO A 489 -0.05 22.48 -7.35
N ILE A 490 0.30 21.18 -7.43
CA ILE A 490 0.44 20.45 -8.70
C ILE A 490 -0.94 20.34 -9.40
N LEU A 491 -1.97 19.94 -8.66
CA LEU A 491 -3.33 19.81 -9.20
C LEU A 491 -3.90 21.15 -9.69
N ASN A 492 -3.68 22.23 -8.92
CA ASN A 492 -4.09 23.58 -9.30
C ASN A 492 -3.37 24.04 -10.56
N TYR A 493 -2.08 23.75 -10.67
CA TYR A 493 -1.31 24.03 -11.87
C TYR A 493 -1.84 23.22 -13.07
N PHE A 494 -2.13 21.94 -12.90
CA PHE A 494 -2.69 21.08 -13.94
C PHE A 494 -4.06 21.57 -14.41
N HIS A 495 -4.89 22.04 -13.50
CA HIS A 495 -6.21 22.58 -13.82
C HIS A 495 -6.12 23.87 -14.65
N SER A 496 -5.16 24.75 -14.34
CA SER A 496 -4.99 26.04 -15.02
C SER A 496 -4.21 25.96 -16.34
N HIS A 497 -3.52 24.86 -16.61
CA HIS A 497 -2.70 24.66 -17.80
C HIS A 497 -3.19 23.43 -18.60
N LYS A 498 -3.78 23.68 -19.77
CA LYS A 498 -4.28 22.59 -20.62
C LYS A 498 -3.12 21.72 -21.13
N PRO A 499 -3.18 20.39 -20.99
CA PRO A 499 -2.17 19.49 -21.51
C PRO A 499 -2.29 19.29 -23.02
N LYS A 500 -1.20 18.91 -23.66
CA LYS A 500 -1.20 18.34 -25.02
C LYS A 500 -1.24 16.81 -24.91
N PHE A 501 -2.43 16.26 -24.73
CA PHE A 501 -2.64 14.83 -24.59
C PHE A 501 -3.22 14.20 -25.86
N PRO A 502 -2.97 12.88 -26.13
CA PRO A 502 -2.02 12.00 -25.43
C PRO A 502 -0.56 12.35 -25.78
N ASN A 503 0.41 12.04 -24.90
CA ASN A 503 1.83 12.34 -25.09
C ASN A 503 2.80 11.17 -24.82
N TYR A 504 2.30 9.96 -24.61
CA TYR A 504 3.10 8.74 -24.66
C TYR A 504 2.29 7.57 -25.22
N ALA A 505 2.95 6.61 -25.86
CA ALA A 505 2.32 5.42 -26.40
C ALA A 505 2.09 4.38 -25.27
N ALA A 506 0.94 3.69 -25.28
CA ALA A 506 0.71 2.54 -24.41
C ALA A 506 1.83 1.50 -24.64
N GLY A 507 2.35 0.93 -23.54
CA GLY A 507 3.47 -0.01 -23.57
C GLY A 507 4.86 0.64 -23.49
N THR A 508 4.95 1.97 -23.32
CA THR A 508 6.21 2.68 -23.08
C THR A 508 6.31 3.17 -21.63
N TRP A 509 7.51 3.62 -21.21
CA TRP A 509 7.76 4.07 -19.84
C TRP A 509 7.27 5.50 -19.54
N GLY A 510 6.38 6.03 -20.33
CA GLY A 510 5.82 7.36 -20.16
C GLY A 510 6.30 8.35 -21.20
N PRO A 511 5.99 9.65 -21.05
CA PRO A 511 6.45 10.69 -21.94
C PRO A 511 7.96 10.92 -21.80
N HIS A 512 8.62 11.33 -22.92
CA HIS A 512 10.07 11.58 -22.97
C HIS A 512 10.52 12.62 -21.93
N GLU A 513 9.71 13.60 -21.68
CA GLU A 513 9.98 14.65 -20.68
C GLU A 513 10.19 14.06 -19.27
N ALA A 514 9.73 12.84 -19.01
CA ALA A 514 10.01 12.16 -17.74
C ALA A 514 11.46 11.67 -17.66
N ASP A 515 12.10 11.34 -18.77
CA ASP A 515 13.52 10.99 -18.82
C ASP A 515 14.38 12.25 -18.59
N ASP A 516 13.98 13.39 -19.16
CA ASP A 516 14.66 14.69 -18.98
C ASP A 516 14.76 15.10 -17.50
N LEU A 517 13.81 14.66 -16.63
CA LEU A 517 13.88 14.95 -15.19
C LEU A 517 15.16 14.41 -14.54
N LEU A 518 15.66 13.28 -15.01
CA LEU A 518 16.85 12.62 -14.47
C LEU A 518 18.08 12.94 -15.29
N GLU A 519 17.95 13.01 -16.63
CA GLU A 519 19.07 13.21 -17.57
C GLU A 519 19.77 14.55 -17.37
N ARG A 520 19.03 15.61 -17.03
CA ARG A 520 19.60 16.93 -16.68
C ARG A 520 20.52 16.87 -15.44
N ASP A 521 20.30 15.87 -14.57
CA ASP A 521 21.13 15.61 -13.39
C ASP A 521 22.20 14.50 -13.67
N GLY A 522 22.33 14.05 -14.94
CA GLY A 522 23.22 12.96 -15.35
C GLY A 522 22.80 11.59 -14.83
N ARG A 523 21.51 11.36 -14.64
CA ARG A 523 20.89 10.15 -14.10
C ARG A 523 19.88 9.56 -15.08
N HIS A 524 19.48 8.32 -14.87
CA HIS A 524 18.49 7.64 -15.70
C HIS A 524 17.51 6.87 -14.82
N TRP A 525 16.28 6.67 -15.33
CA TRP A 525 15.33 5.78 -14.69
C TRP A 525 15.84 4.36 -14.67
N ARG A 526 15.63 3.69 -13.54
CA ARG A 526 15.68 2.26 -13.50
C ARG A 526 14.42 1.72 -14.17
N ASN A 527 14.59 0.94 -15.24
CA ASN A 527 13.52 0.27 -15.97
C ASN A 527 13.66 -1.24 -15.72
N SER A 528 12.78 -1.80 -14.90
CA SER A 528 12.77 -3.22 -14.48
C SER A 528 11.91 -4.07 -15.40
#